data_7ea03a67415bc44dd304c07e19332ecb
#
_entry.id   7ea03a67415bc44dd304c07e19332ecb
#
_cell.length_a   1.000
_cell.length_b   1.000
_cell.length_c   1.000
_cell.angle_alpha   90.00
_cell.angle_beta   90.00
_cell.angle_gamma   90.00
#
_symmetry.space_group_name_H-M   'P 1'
#
loop_
_entity.id
_entity.type
_entity.pdbx_description
1 polymer ?
#
loop_
_entity_poly.entity_id
_entity_poly.type
_entity_poly.pdbx_seq_one_letter_code
_entity_poly.pdbx_strand_id
1 'polypeptide(L)'
;MKKQNIVVGVAPTKRSFLSMEEAKRQKEKFMAVIRGIHPDVVTLVDIDDICENGILFETEKITQVVEKFRRAKIDALFTPHCDFGEEQCAAGVAAAMKVPTLVWGARDERPNTDESRGRDTQCGMFACTKVMRRFGVQYSYIWNCETESEDFRNGFDSFIRVVSVIKAVKNLRIAKFGARPEPFMSVTANEGDLATKLGVTVVPISPNTVAARMDQLIGENSPRLQDYVANVKQRMDASGMKEEAVELSLIHISEPTR
;
A
#
# COMPACT_ATOMS: atom_id res chain seq x y z
N MET A 1 -7.98 -1.06 15.37
CA MET A 1 -7.20 -1.70 14.29
C MET A 1 -5.72 -1.59 14.65
N LYS A 2 -4.94 -2.69 14.59
CA LYS A 2 -3.48 -2.58 14.71
C LYS A 2 -2.94 -1.76 13.55
N LYS A 3 -2.11 -0.74 13.81
CA LYS A 3 -1.39 0.00 12.77
C LYS A 3 -0.58 -1.01 11.95
N GLN A 4 -0.84 -1.09 10.65
CA GLN A 4 -0.15 -2.00 9.76
C GLN A 4 1.14 -1.33 9.30
N ASN A 5 2.30 -1.96 9.55
CA ASN A 5 3.58 -1.45 9.07
C ASN A 5 3.67 -1.58 7.54
N ILE A 6 4.05 -0.51 6.86
CA ILE A 6 4.27 -0.45 5.40
C ILE A 6 5.76 -0.37 5.13
N VAL A 7 6.29 -1.32 4.38
CA VAL A 7 7.71 -1.36 4.02
C VAL A 7 7.88 -0.83 2.59
N VAL A 8 8.61 0.27 2.45
CA VAL A 8 8.85 0.93 1.15
C VAL A 8 10.31 0.77 0.76
N GLY A 9 10.56 0.12 -0.37
CA GLY A 9 11.88 0.12 -1.00
C GLY A 9 12.11 1.47 -1.69
N VAL A 10 13.25 2.08 -1.44
CA VAL A 10 13.64 3.37 -2.05
C VAL A 10 14.85 3.14 -2.95
N ALA A 11 14.65 3.26 -4.26
CA ALA A 11 15.69 3.10 -5.28
C ALA A 11 15.85 4.39 -6.09
N PRO A 12 16.58 5.38 -5.57
CA PRO A 12 16.91 6.59 -6.30
C PRO A 12 17.70 6.27 -7.56
N THR A 13 17.49 7.03 -8.64
CA THR A 13 18.20 6.83 -9.90
C THR A 13 18.81 8.13 -10.42
N LYS A 14 19.92 8.00 -11.14
CA LYS A 14 20.62 9.09 -11.86
C LYS A 14 21.07 8.62 -13.23
N ARG A 15 21.33 9.55 -14.14
CA ARG A 15 21.99 9.25 -15.42
C ARG A 15 23.51 9.11 -15.21
N SER A 16 24.12 8.10 -15.76
CA SER A 16 25.52 7.73 -15.53
C SER A 16 26.52 8.89 -15.68
N PHE A 17 26.34 9.76 -16.67
CA PHE A 17 27.25 10.87 -16.97
C PHE A 17 26.92 12.19 -16.25
N LEU A 18 25.82 12.27 -15.49
CA LEU A 18 25.49 13.46 -14.70
C LEU A 18 26.15 13.42 -13.31
N SER A 19 26.13 14.56 -12.59
CA SER A 19 26.86 14.72 -11.34
C SER A 19 26.37 13.80 -10.23
N MET A 20 27.27 13.00 -9.66
CA MET A 20 26.99 12.19 -8.47
C MET A 20 26.76 13.03 -7.23
N GLU A 21 27.50 14.13 -7.09
CA GLU A 21 27.35 15.05 -5.93
C GLU A 21 25.97 15.68 -5.93
N GLU A 22 25.50 16.16 -7.08
CA GLU A 22 24.15 16.71 -7.20
C GLU A 22 23.08 15.64 -6.92
N ALA A 23 23.25 14.45 -7.45
CA ALA A 23 22.31 13.34 -7.21
C ALA A 23 22.24 12.97 -5.73
N LYS A 24 23.38 12.96 -5.03
CA LYS A 24 23.44 12.73 -3.57
C LYS A 24 22.72 13.85 -2.81
N ARG A 25 22.95 15.11 -3.18
CA ARG A 25 22.24 16.25 -2.59
C ARG A 25 20.73 16.13 -2.73
N GLN A 26 20.23 15.75 -3.89
CA GLN A 26 18.80 15.53 -4.11
C GLN A 26 18.27 14.37 -3.27
N LYS A 27 19.00 13.25 -3.22
CA LYS A 27 18.64 12.10 -2.38
C LYS A 27 18.51 12.51 -0.90
N GLU A 28 19.47 13.22 -0.36
CA GLU A 28 19.44 13.67 1.04
C GLU A 28 18.21 14.52 1.33
N LYS A 29 17.84 15.45 0.42
CA LYS A 29 16.66 16.31 0.56
C LYS A 29 15.36 15.49 0.64
N PHE A 30 15.07 14.67 -0.37
CA PHE A 30 13.79 13.94 -0.35
C PHE A 30 13.77 12.87 0.75
N MET A 31 14.89 12.23 1.08
CA MET A 31 14.95 11.28 2.19
C MET A 31 14.64 11.93 3.52
N ALA A 32 15.10 13.17 3.75
CA ALA A 32 14.76 13.93 4.95
C ALA A 32 13.24 14.17 5.05
N VAL A 33 12.59 14.50 3.94
CA VAL A 33 11.14 14.73 3.92
C VAL A 33 10.35 13.44 4.16
N ILE A 34 10.63 12.37 3.40
CA ILE A 34 9.84 11.13 3.48
C ILE A 34 10.01 10.38 4.81
N ARG A 35 11.17 10.50 5.47
CA ARG A 35 11.38 9.95 6.83
C ARG A 35 10.44 10.58 7.88
N GLY A 36 9.99 11.80 7.66
CA GLY A 36 9.04 12.48 8.53
C GLY A 36 7.57 12.13 8.27
N ILE A 37 7.27 11.39 7.19
CA ILE A 37 5.90 11.02 6.82
C ILE A 37 5.55 9.66 7.43
N HIS A 38 4.64 9.65 8.40
CA HIS A 38 4.20 8.44 9.12
C HIS A 38 5.34 7.57 9.69
N PRO A 39 6.29 8.12 10.46
CA PRO A 39 7.47 7.37 10.93
C PRO A 39 7.12 6.13 11.77
N ASP A 40 5.96 6.13 12.43
CA ASP A 40 5.47 4.99 13.24
C ASP A 40 4.87 3.84 12.41
N VAL A 41 4.67 4.05 11.11
CA VAL A 41 3.93 3.14 10.23
C VAL A 41 4.74 2.77 8.99
N VAL A 42 5.62 3.64 8.53
CA VAL A 42 6.43 3.45 7.32
C VAL A 42 7.85 3.09 7.69
N THR A 43 8.32 1.97 7.16
CA THR A 43 9.72 1.56 7.20
C THR A 43 10.33 1.74 5.81
N LEU A 44 11.39 2.54 5.71
CA LEU A 44 12.11 2.74 4.45
C LEU A 44 13.29 1.76 4.36
N VAL A 45 13.43 1.10 3.23
CA VAL A 45 14.57 0.24 2.89
C VAL A 45 15.31 0.88 1.73
N ASP A 46 16.51 1.41 2.02
CA ASP A 46 17.41 1.99 1.02
C ASP A 46 18.31 0.95 0.35
N ILE A 47 19.20 1.42 -0.51
CA ILE A 47 20.18 0.61 -1.25
C ILE A 47 21.63 1.10 -1.06
N ASP A 48 21.90 1.73 0.08
CA ASP A 48 23.17 2.37 0.40
C ASP A 48 24.34 1.37 0.47
N ASP A 49 24.05 0.12 0.83
CA ASP A 49 25.00 -0.98 0.91
C ASP A 49 25.27 -1.70 -0.45
N ILE A 50 24.52 -1.35 -1.50
CA ILE A 50 24.61 -1.99 -2.81
C ILE A 50 25.15 -1.02 -3.85
N CYS A 51 24.60 0.18 -3.89
CA CYS A 51 24.88 1.19 -4.89
C CYS A 51 25.70 2.34 -4.29
N GLU A 52 26.58 2.93 -5.09
CA GLU A 52 27.32 4.12 -4.69
C GLU A 52 26.39 5.22 -4.24
N ASN A 53 26.59 5.73 -3.02
CA ASN A 53 25.70 6.69 -2.35
C ASN A 53 24.21 6.26 -2.32
N GLY A 54 23.92 4.96 -2.50
CA GLY A 54 22.55 4.43 -2.56
C GLY A 54 21.77 4.95 -3.76
N ILE A 55 22.38 5.16 -4.89
CA ILE A 55 21.79 5.66 -6.12
C ILE A 55 22.05 4.64 -7.25
N LEU A 56 20.99 4.17 -7.87
CA LEU A 56 21.04 3.12 -8.87
C LEU A 56 21.17 3.71 -10.28
N PHE A 57 22.28 3.44 -10.95
CA PHE A 57 22.52 3.81 -12.35
C PHE A 57 23.29 2.73 -13.15
N GLU A 58 23.66 1.64 -12.47
CA GLU A 58 24.35 0.49 -13.06
C GLU A 58 23.36 -0.67 -13.19
N THR A 59 23.15 -1.15 -14.41
CA THR A 59 22.17 -2.23 -14.68
C THR A 59 22.55 -3.56 -14.01
N GLU A 60 23.83 -3.80 -13.80
CA GLU A 60 24.39 -4.98 -13.14
C GLU A 60 23.96 -5.07 -11.67
N LYS A 61 23.63 -3.95 -11.07
CA LYS A 61 23.16 -3.88 -9.66
C LYS A 61 21.67 -4.21 -9.49
N ILE A 62 20.88 -4.22 -10.56
CA ILE A 62 19.44 -4.46 -10.52
C ILE A 62 19.12 -5.74 -9.73
N THR A 63 19.79 -6.84 -10.01
CA THR A 63 19.53 -8.13 -9.36
C THR A 63 19.75 -8.06 -7.85
N GLN A 64 20.84 -7.42 -7.41
CA GLN A 64 21.17 -7.28 -5.99
C GLN A 64 20.13 -6.41 -5.26
N VAL A 65 19.69 -5.31 -5.87
CA VAL A 65 18.64 -4.45 -5.35
C VAL A 65 17.32 -5.20 -5.21
N VAL A 66 16.93 -5.94 -6.25
CA VAL A 66 15.71 -6.77 -6.24
C VAL A 66 15.76 -7.83 -5.14
N GLU A 67 16.89 -8.51 -4.95
CA GLU A 67 17.06 -9.50 -3.88
C GLU A 67 16.94 -8.87 -2.50
N LYS A 68 17.57 -7.71 -2.27
CA LYS A 68 17.44 -6.97 -1.00
C LYS A 68 15.98 -6.65 -0.71
N PHE A 69 15.27 -6.09 -1.69
CA PHE A 69 13.86 -5.71 -1.53
C PHE A 69 12.95 -6.92 -1.32
N ARG A 70 13.21 -8.05 -1.97
CA ARG A 70 12.50 -9.31 -1.73
C ARG A 70 12.72 -9.84 -0.32
N ARG A 71 13.97 -9.82 0.18
CA ARG A 71 14.28 -10.22 1.57
C ARG A 71 13.59 -9.32 2.59
N ALA A 72 13.55 -8.02 2.32
CA ALA A 72 12.86 -7.03 3.15
C ALA A 72 11.33 -7.11 3.01
N LYS A 73 10.80 -7.86 2.05
CA LYS A 73 9.35 -8.00 1.77
C LYS A 73 8.67 -6.64 1.61
N ILE A 74 9.22 -5.78 0.74
CA ILE A 74 8.66 -4.45 0.54
C ILE A 74 7.21 -4.53 0.04
N ASP A 75 6.38 -3.64 0.54
CA ASP A 75 4.97 -3.49 0.11
C ASP A 75 4.82 -2.55 -1.07
N ALA A 76 5.78 -1.65 -1.25
CA ALA A 76 5.81 -0.64 -2.31
C ALA A 76 7.24 -0.27 -2.70
N LEU A 77 7.40 0.27 -3.89
CA LEU A 77 8.65 0.79 -4.42
C LEU A 77 8.52 2.28 -4.72
N PHE A 78 9.50 3.06 -4.27
CA PHE A 78 9.67 4.46 -4.65
C PHE A 78 10.94 4.60 -5.48
N THR A 79 10.83 5.10 -6.72
CA THR A 79 11.93 5.33 -7.64
C THR A 79 12.08 6.83 -7.93
N PRO A 80 12.67 7.61 -6.99
CA PRO A 80 12.89 9.04 -7.22
C PRO A 80 14.04 9.26 -8.20
N HIS A 81 13.84 10.19 -9.11
CA HIS A 81 14.84 10.65 -10.05
C HIS A 81 15.64 11.80 -9.43
N CYS A 82 16.93 11.59 -9.20
CA CYS A 82 17.84 12.63 -8.71
C CYS A 82 18.19 13.65 -9.80
N ASP A 83 18.22 13.16 -11.05
CA ASP A 83 18.37 13.92 -12.29
C ASP A 83 17.52 13.26 -13.39
N PHE A 84 17.99 13.18 -14.64
CA PHE A 84 17.29 12.46 -15.71
C PHE A 84 16.98 11.00 -15.32
N GLY A 85 17.84 10.38 -14.53
CA GLY A 85 17.70 8.99 -14.09
C GLY A 85 18.10 7.97 -15.16
N GLU A 86 18.25 6.70 -14.71
CA GLU A 86 18.50 5.56 -15.59
C GLU A 86 17.23 4.72 -15.71
N GLU A 87 16.51 4.92 -16.81
CA GLU A 87 15.19 4.33 -17.05
C GLU A 87 15.18 2.80 -17.01
N GLN A 88 16.24 2.17 -17.50
CA GLN A 88 16.37 0.71 -17.48
C GLN A 88 16.50 0.19 -16.04
N CYS A 89 17.23 0.91 -15.18
CA CYS A 89 17.40 0.55 -13.78
C CYS A 89 16.08 0.66 -13.01
N ALA A 90 15.44 1.83 -13.06
CA ALA A 90 14.19 2.07 -12.35
C ALA A 90 13.06 1.14 -12.81
N ALA A 91 12.86 1.03 -14.14
CA ALA A 91 11.85 0.15 -14.70
C ALA A 91 12.16 -1.35 -14.49
N GLY A 92 13.44 -1.73 -14.53
CA GLY A 92 13.86 -3.11 -14.29
C GLY A 92 13.56 -3.58 -12.86
N VAL A 93 13.90 -2.76 -11.86
CA VAL A 93 13.55 -3.06 -10.46
C VAL A 93 12.03 -3.14 -10.29
N ALA A 94 11.28 -2.18 -10.83
CA ALA A 94 9.82 -2.15 -10.72
C ALA A 94 9.16 -3.39 -11.36
N ALA A 95 9.62 -3.80 -12.55
CA ALA A 95 9.12 -4.99 -13.25
C ALA A 95 9.41 -6.29 -12.48
N ALA A 96 10.58 -6.38 -11.84
CA ALA A 96 10.96 -7.56 -11.05
C ALA A 96 10.24 -7.66 -9.71
N MET A 97 9.92 -6.53 -9.09
CA MET A 97 9.26 -6.49 -7.77
C MET A 97 7.75 -6.69 -7.84
N LYS A 98 7.07 -6.18 -8.87
CA LYS A 98 5.61 -6.29 -9.05
C LYS A 98 4.79 -5.78 -7.85
N VAL A 99 5.27 -4.71 -7.22
CA VAL A 99 4.58 -4.00 -6.14
C VAL A 99 4.12 -2.63 -6.63
N PRO A 100 3.17 -1.97 -5.94
CA PRO A 100 2.84 -0.57 -6.22
C PRO A 100 4.11 0.27 -6.32
N THR A 101 4.27 0.98 -7.41
CA THR A 101 5.47 1.76 -7.71
C THR A 101 5.14 3.24 -7.82
N LEU A 102 5.92 4.09 -7.15
CA LEU A 102 5.83 5.54 -7.23
C LEU A 102 7.05 6.09 -7.96
N VAL A 103 6.80 6.98 -8.92
CA VAL A 103 7.83 7.72 -9.65
C VAL A 103 7.71 9.20 -9.31
N TRP A 104 8.82 9.86 -9.09
CA TRP A 104 8.90 11.29 -8.87
C TRP A 104 10.30 11.81 -9.18
N GLY A 105 10.42 13.09 -9.53
CA GLY A 105 11.68 13.83 -9.66
C GLY A 105 11.50 15.26 -9.22
N ALA A 106 12.51 15.80 -8.54
CA ALA A 106 12.47 17.17 -8.07
C ALA A 106 12.42 18.16 -9.25
N ARG A 107 11.69 19.27 -9.08
CA ARG A 107 11.58 20.30 -10.09
C ARG A 107 12.95 20.77 -10.58
N ASP A 108 13.08 20.84 -11.88
CA ASP A 108 14.33 21.24 -12.52
C ASP A 108 14.60 22.73 -12.36
N GLU A 109 15.86 23.07 -12.19
CA GLU A 109 16.34 24.44 -12.20
C GLU A 109 16.28 25.05 -13.61
N ARG A 110 16.39 26.37 -13.69
CA ARG A 110 16.54 27.00 -14.99
C ARG A 110 17.84 26.51 -15.67
N PRO A 111 17.86 26.39 -17.01
CA PRO A 111 19.07 26.08 -17.75
C PRO A 111 20.21 27.04 -17.39
N ASN A 112 21.44 26.55 -17.42
CA ASN A 112 22.62 27.37 -17.29
C ASN A 112 22.72 28.39 -18.43
N THR A 113 23.67 29.31 -18.34
CA THR A 113 23.91 30.34 -19.37
C THR A 113 24.34 29.76 -20.72
N ASP A 114 24.87 28.55 -20.74
CA ASP A 114 25.23 27.77 -21.92
C ASP A 114 24.07 26.85 -22.42
N GLU A 115 22.86 27.04 -21.89
CA GLU A 115 21.68 26.24 -22.15
C GLU A 115 21.74 24.78 -21.66
N SER A 116 22.84 24.37 -21.03
CA SER A 116 22.94 23.03 -20.42
C SER A 116 22.01 22.90 -19.23
N ARG A 117 21.55 21.67 -18.97
CA ARG A 117 20.68 21.34 -17.84
C ARG A 117 21.42 20.41 -16.87
N GLY A 118 21.40 20.76 -15.60
CA GLY A 118 22.06 19.98 -14.55
C GLY A 118 21.34 18.68 -14.24
N ARG A 119 20.00 18.62 -14.40
CA ARG A 119 19.21 17.47 -13.97
C ARG A 119 18.24 16.93 -15.01
N ASP A 120 17.35 17.74 -15.55
CA ASP A 120 16.30 17.37 -16.53
C ASP A 120 15.41 16.19 -16.07
N THR A 121 14.99 16.22 -14.81
CA THR A 121 14.24 15.15 -14.14
C THR A 121 12.87 14.89 -14.79
N GLN A 122 12.20 15.94 -15.26
CA GLN A 122 10.89 15.79 -15.90
C GLN A 122 10.98 14.97 -17.19
N CYS A 123 11.99 15.21 -18.00
CA CYS A 123 12.23 14.44 -19.22
C CYS A 123 12.56 12.99 -18.88
N GLY A 124 13.40 12.78 -17.87
CA GLY A 124 13.74 11.46 -17.37
C GLY A 124 12.53 10.67 -16.85
N MET A 125 11.63 11.32 -16.14
CA MET A 125 10.37 10.70 -15.71
C MET A 125 9.51 10.23 -16.88
N PHE A 126 9.40 11.04 -17.96
CA PHE A 126 8.67 10.64 -19.18
C PHE A 126 9.32 9.42 -19.84
N ALA A 127 10.64 9.40 -19.96
CA ALA A 127 11.39 8.28 -20.50
C ALA A 127 11.18 7.01 -19.65
N CYS A 128 11.37 7.11 -18.35
CA CYS A 128 11.21 6.01 -17.40
C CYS A 128 9.79 5.44 -17.41
N THR A 129 8.78 6.26 -17.33
CA THR A 129 7.37 5.82 -17.32
C THR A 129 6.96 5.17 -18.63
N LYS A 130 7.52 5.61 -19.76
CA LYS A 130 7.33 4.93 -21.05
C LYS A 130 7.92 3.52 -21.03
N VAL A 131 9.13 3.33 -20.45
CA VAL A 131 9.75 2.01 -20.34
C VAL A 131 8.94 1.13 -19.36
N MET A 132 8.51 1.68 -18.23
CA MET A 132 7.62 0.96 -17.28
C MET A 132 6.36 0.42 -17.96
N ARG A 133 5.71 1.24 -18.79
CA ARG A 133 4.54 0.79 -19.57
C ARG A 133 4.87 -0.37 -20.53
N ARG A 134 6.02 -0.33 -21.19
CA ARG A 134 6.49 -1.41 -22.06
C ARG A 134 6.73 -2.71 -21.30
N PHE A 135 7.18 -2.62 -20.05
CA PHE A 135 7.38 -3.75 -19.15
C PHE A 135 6.11 -4.20 -18.42
N GLY A 136 4.96 -3.57 -18.70
CA GLY A 136 3.68 -3.89 -18.06
C GLY A 136 3.60 -3.46 -16.59
N VAL A 137 4.46 -2.54 -16.16
CA VAL A 137 4.46 -2.02 -14.79
C VAL A 137 3.37 -0.99 -14.62
N GLN A 138 2.52 -1.19 -13.61
CA GLN A 138 1.59 -0.16 -13.15
C GLN A 138 2.34 0.76 -12.17
N TYR A 139 2.22 2.07 -12.38
CA TYR A 139 2.89 3.05 -11.54
C TYR A 139 1.95 4.22 -11.21
N SER A 140 2.21 4.84 -10.07
CA SER A 140 1.73 6.18 -9.71
C SER A 140 2.87 7.18 -9.91
N TYR A 141 2.55 8.45 -10.05
CA TYR A 141 3.56 9.49 -10.11
C TYR A 141 3.13 10.72 -9.32
N ILE A 142 4.11 11.42 -8.79
CA ILE A 142 3.94 12.79 -8.32
C ILE A 142 4.52 13.67 -9.43
N TRP A 143 3.83 14.75 -9.80
CA TRP A 143 4.35 15.64 -10.83
C TRP A 143 5.67 16.27 -10.40
N ASN A 144 6.41 16.83 -11.34
CA ASN A 144 7.70 17.47 -11.10
C ASN A 144 7.51 18.73 -10.26
N CYS A 145 7.75 18.63 -8.95
CA CYS A 145 7.57 19.68 -7.95
C CYS A 145 8.78 19.78 -7.02
N GLU A 146 8.86 20.85 -6.25
CA GLU A 146 9.92 21.03 -5.25
C GLU A 146 9.80 19.97 -4.14
N THR A 147 10.95 19.51 -3.63
CA THR A 147 11.02 18.48 -2.58
C THR A 147 10.33 18.92 -1.28
N GLU A 148 10.43 20.19 -0.96
CA GLU A 148 9.87 20.78 0.25
C GLU A 148 8.39 21.16 0.11
N SER A 149 7.82 21.04 -1.10
CA SER A 149 6.44 21.44 -1.38
C SER A 149 5.40 20.53 -0.69
N GLU A 150 4.21 21.08 -0.49
CA GLU A 150 3.06 20.30 -0.03
C GLU A 150 2.66 19.24 -1.06
N ASP A 151 2.82 19.51 -2.36
CA ASP A 151 2.51 18.58 -3.42
C ASP A 151 3.31 17.28 -3.30
N PHE A 152 4.61 17.38 -3.01
CA PHE A 152 5.43 16.20 -2.78
C PHE A 152 5.00 15.44 -1.53
N ARG A 153 4.79 16.14 -0.41
CA ARG A 153 4.35 15.54 0.87
C ARG A 153 3.00 14.84 0.71
N ASN A 154 2.02 15.54 0.15
CA ASN A 154 0.66 15.01 -0.05
C ASN A 154 0.63 13.87 -1.07
N GLY A 155 1.46 13.94 -2.11
CA GLY A 155 1.59 12.88 -3.09
C GLY A 155 2.17 11.61 -2.49
N PHE A 156 3.23 11.71 -1.69
CA PHE A 156 3.82 10.57 -1.00
C PHE A 156 2.87 10.00 0.06
N ASP A 157 2.24 10.84 0.89
CA ASP A 157 1.21 10.43 1.86
C ASP A 157 0.06 9.68 1.20
N SER A 158 -0.47 10.22 0.11
CA SER A 158 -1.55 9.58 -0.67
C SER A 158 -1.13 8.21 -1.19
N PHE A 159 0.10 8.08 -1.69
CA PHE A 159 0.64 6.81 -2.13
C PHE A 159 0.71 5.79 -0.99
N ILE A 160 1.20 6.17 0.19
CA ILE A 160 1.26 5.31 1.37
C ILE A 160 -0.15 4.84 1.79
N ARG A 161 -1.14 5.72 1.74
CA ARG A 161 -2.55 5.35 2.02
C ARG A 161 -3.06 4.31 1.03
N VAL A 162 -2.80 4.49 -0.26
CA VAL A 162 -3.17 3.50 -1.30
C VAL A 162 -2.50 2.16 -1.05
N VAL A 163 -1.19 2.14 -0.75
CA VAL A 163 -0.44 0.92 -0.42
C VAL A 163 -1.03 0.21 0.80
N SER A 164 -1.41 0.98 1.83
CA SER A 164 -2.05 0.46 3.03
C SER A 164 -3.36 -0.26 2.72
N VAL A 165 -4.19 0.31 1.85
CA VAL A 165 -5.45 -0.32 1.39
C VAL A 165 -5.16 -1.60 0.59
N ILE A 166 -4.23 -1.55 -0.37
CA ILE A 166 -3.85 -2.72 -1.17
C ILE A 166 -3.36 -3.85 -0.27
N LYS A 167 -2.51 -3.54 0.71
CA LYS A 167 -1.99 -4.52 1.67
C LYS A 167 -3.10 -5.14 2.53
N ALA A 168 -4.05 -4.32 2.99
CA ALA A 168 -5.20 -4.79 3.76
C ALA A 168 -6.11 -5.71 2.93
N VAL A 169 -6.40 -5.34 1.67
CA VAL A 169 -7.27 -6.10 0.77
C VAL A 169 -6.65 -7.45 0.40
N LYS A 170 -5.35 -7.51 0.09
CA LYS A 170 -4.67 -8.76 -0.28
C LYS A 170 -4.76 -9.88 0.78
N ASN A 171 -5.00 -9.53 2.04
CA ASN A 171 -5.12 -10.48 3.13
C ASN A 171 -6.55 -10.55 3.69
N LEU A 172 -7.51 -9.94 3.00
CA LEU A 172 -8.89 -9.86 3.47
C LEU A 172 -9.56 -11.23 3.42
N ARG A 173 -10.17 -11.61 4.53
CA ARG A 173 -11.07 -12.76 4.61
C ARG A 173 -12.48 -12.28 4.85
N ILE A 174 -13.41 -12.68 3.99
CA ILE A 174 -14.82 -12.29 4.07
C ILE A 174 -15.62 -13.50 4.51
N ALA A 175 -16.29 -13.41 5.65
CA ALA A 175 -17.23 -14.44 6.10
C ALA A 175 -18.52 -14.32 5.29
N LYS A 176 -18.95 -15.44 4.67
CA LYS A 176 -20.21 -15.53 3.94
C LYS A 176 -21.15 -16.46 4.70
N PHE A 177 -22.15 -15.85 5.30
CA PHE A 177 -23.16 -16.58 6.08
C PHE A 177 -24.26 -17.14 5.20
N GLY A 178 -24.40 -18.46 5.20
CA GLY A 178 -25.45 -19.16 4.48
C GLY A 178 -25.36 -19.08 2.96
N ALA A 179 -26.41 -19.55 2.30
CA ALA A 179 -26.56 -19.49 0.86
C ALA A 179 -27.35 -18.24 0.44
N ARG A 180 -27.08 -17.78 -0.78
CA ARG A 180 -27.89 -16.74 -1.42
C ARG A 180 -29.33 -17.28 -1.61
N PRO A 181 -30.36 -16.52 -1.27
CA PRO A 181 -31.74 -16.88 -1.65
C PRO A 181 -31.86 -16.95 -3.18
N GLU A 182 -32.60 -17.93 -3.69
CA GLU A 182 -32.71 -18.23 -5.12
C GLU A 182 -33.01 -17.00 -5.99
N PRO A 183 -34.02 -16.16 -5.69
CA PRO A 183 -34.39 -15.05 -6.58
C PRO A 183 -33.42 -13.87 -6.55
N PHE A 184 -32.48 -13.81 -5.59
CA PHE A 184 -31.57 -12.66 -5.41
C PHE A 184 -30.31 -12.76 -6.28
N MET A 185 -30.47 -12.72 -7.59
CA MET A 185 -29.34 -12.78 -8.54
C MET A 185 -28.40 -11.58 -8.42
N SER A 186 -28.87 -10.43 -7.97
CA SER A 186 -28.07 -9.20 -7.80
C SER A 186 -26.96 -9.33 -6.75
N VAL A 187 -27.06 -10.27 -5.82
CA VAL A 187 -26.03 -10.49 -4.78
C VAL A 187 -25.06 -11.63 -5.12
N THR A 188 -25.00 -12.04 -6.40
CA THR A 188 -24.05 -13.03 -6.86
C THR A 188 -22.64 -12.41 -6.89
N ALA A 189 -21.67 -13.05 -6.23
CA ALA A 189 -20.27 -12.67 -6.24
C ALA A 189 -19.43 -13.74 -6.95
N ASN A 190 -18.44 -13.31 -7.73
CA ASN A 190 -17.45 -14.20 -8.31
C ASN A 190 -16.28 -14.38 -7.32
N GLU A 191 -16.34 -15.42 -6.49
CA GLU A 191 -15.32 -15.72 -5.49
C GLU A 191 -13.95 -16.04 -6.13
N GLY A 192 -13.95 -16.63 -7.33
CA GLY A 192 -12.73 -16.89 -8.10
C GLY A 192 -12.01 -15.60 -8.52
N ASP A 193 -12.76 -14.60 -8.99
CA ASP A 193 -12.22 -13.29 -9.33
C ASP A 193 -11.71 -12.54 -8.09
N LEU A 194 -12.42 -12.61 -6.96
CA LEU A 194 -11.97 -12.03 -5.70
C LEU A 194 -10.62 -12.63 -5.27
N ALA A 195 -10.47 -13.94 -5.35
CA ALA A 195 -9.24 -14.62 -4.99
C ALA A 195 -8.09 -14.29 -5.96
N THR A 196 -8.32 -14.36 -7.26
CA THR A 196 -7.26 -14.23 -8.28
C THR A 196 -6.83 -12.79 -8.52
N LYS A 197 -7.77 -11.83 -8.53
CA LYS A 197 -7.49 -10.42 -8.83
C LYS A 197 -7.12 -9.60 -7.58
N LEU A 198 -7.73 -9.93 -6.43
CA LEU A 198 -7.60 -9.13 -5.21
C LEU A 198 -6.90 -9.88 -4.05
N GLY A 199 -6.72 -11.20 -4.15
CA GLY A 199 -6.19 -12.03 -3.07
C GLY A 199 -7.16 -12.19 -1.89
N VAL A 200 -8.46 -11.89 -2.10
CA VAL A 200 -9.49 -11.98 -1.07
C VAL A 200 -9.97 -13.42 -0.93
N THR A 201 -10.05 -13.94 0.29
CA THR A 201 -10.59 -15.27 0.57
C THR A 201 -12.00 -15.16 1.10
N VAL A 202 -12.96 -15.79 0.42
CA VAL A 202 -14.33 -15.95 0.94
C VAL A 202 -14.41 -17.24 1.74
N VAL A 203 -14.86 -17.12 3.00
CA VAL A 203 -15.00 -18.25 3.94
C VAL A 203 -16.49 -18.53 4.15
N PRO A 204 -17.04 -19.63 3.60
CA PRO A 204 -18.42 -19.99 3.84
C PRO A 204 -18.62 -20.45 5.29
N ILE A 205 -19.65 -19.92 5.94
CA ILE A 205 -20.04 -20.28 7.30
C ILE A 205 -21.46 -20.84 7.27
N SER A 206 -21.61 -22.05 7.78
CA SER A 206 -22.94 -22.68 7.86
C SER A 206 -23.83 -21.95 8.88
N PRO A 207 -25.11 -21.72 8.56
CA PRO A 207 -26.08 -21.20 9.53
C PRO A 207 -26.13 -22.02 10.83
N ASN A 208 -25.98 -23.34 10.74
CA ASN A 208 -25.98 -24.22 11.93
C ASN A 208 -24.76 -23.92 12.83
N THR A 209 -23.60 -23.61 12.25
CA THR A 209 -22.41 -23.24 13.04
C THR A 209 -22.65 -21.93 13.78
N VAL A 210 -23.34 -20.98 13.13
CA VAL A 210 -23.70 -19.70 13.78
C VAL A 210 -24.69 -19.94 14.91
N ALA A 211 -25.77 -20.69 14.65
CA ALA A 211 -26.78 -21.01 15.65
C ALA A 211 -26.16 -21.71 16.87
N ALA A 212 -25.36 -22.75 16.67
CA ALA A 212 -24.69 -23.44 17.77
C ALA A 212 -23.78 -22.50 18.60
N ARG A 213 -23.08 -21.55 17.93
CA ARG A 213 -22.25 -20.57 18.63
C ARG A 213 -23.09 -19.56 19.42
N MET A 214 -24.25 -19.16 18.87
CA MET A 214 -25.20 -18.29 19.57
C MET A 214 -25.76 -18.97 20.81
N ASP A 215 -26.24 -20.22 20.71
CA ASP A 215 -26.75 -20.99 21.83
C ASP A 215 -25.67 -21.13 22.92
N GLN A 216 -24.44 -21.37 22.54
CA GLN A 216 -23.32 -21.44 23.48
C GLN A 216 -23.12 -20.10 24.22
N LEU A 217 -23.08 -18.96 23.48
CA LEU A 217 -22.87 -17.64 24.06
C LEU A 217 -23.99 -17.23 25.01
N ILE A 218 -25.24 -17.54 24.65
CA ILE A 218 -26.43 -17.32 25.50
C ILE A 218 -26.32 -18.18 26.76
N GLY A 219 -26.00 -19.48 26.61
CA GLY A 219 -25.89 -20.38 27.77
C GLY A 219 -24.73 -20.01 28.71
N GLU A 220 -23.63 -19.49 28.19
CA GLU A 220 -22.50 -18.98 29.00
C GLU A 220 -22.83 -17.68 29.73
N ASN A 221 -23.83 -16.91 29.30
CA ASN A 221 -24.17 -15.60 29.79
C ASN A 221 -22.97 -14.70 30.12
N SER A 222 -22.04 -14.66 29.19
CA SER A 222 -20.74 -14.02 29.38
C SER A 222 -20.84 -12.51 29.64
N PRO A 223 -19.91 -11.90 30.41
CA PRO A 223 -19.85 -10.45 30.57
C PRO A 223 -19.95 -9.67 29.28
N ARG A 224 -19.29 -10.19 28.18
CA ARG A 224 -19.34 -9.60 26.86
C ARG A 224 -20.75 -9.58 26.25
N LEU A 225 -21.56 -10.61 26.51
CA LEU A 225 -22.96 -10.64 26.10
C LEU A 225 -23.76 -9.61 26.83
N GLN A 226 -23.62 -9.54 28.18
CA GLN A 226 -24.31 -8.57 29.02
C GLN A 226 -24.00 -7.13 28.62
N ASP A 227 -22.69 -6.82 28.38
CA ASP A 227 -22.24 -5.51 27.89
C ASP A 227 -22.89 -5.16 26.56
N TYR A 228 -22.98 -6.14 25.65
CA TYR A 228 -23.60 -5.93 24.34
C TYR A 228 -25.08 -5.63 24.46
N VAL A 229 -25.85 -6.44 25.23
CA VAL A 229 -27.27 -6.24 25.46
C VAL A 229 -27.51 -4.88 26.10
N ALA A 230 -26.72 -4.51 27.10
CA ALA A 230 -26.80 -3.20 27.75
C ALA A 230 -26.57 -2.06 26.76
N ASN A 231 -25.54 -2.18 25.88
CA ASN A 231 -25.23 -1.20 24.86
C ASN A 231 -26.36 -1.05 23.83
N VAL A 232 -26.95 -2.15 23.37
CA VAL A 232 -28.09 -2.11 22.45
C VAL A 232 -29.29 -1.41 23.10
N LYS A 233 -29.64 -1.78 24.34
CA LYS A 233 -30.76 -1.15 25.13
C LYS A 233 -30.53 0.34 25.36
N GLN A 234 -29.29 0.78 25.52
CA GLN A 234 -28.94 2.19 25.67
C GLN A 234 -29.04 3.01 24.37
N ARG A 235 -28.77 2.38 23.24
CA ARG A 235 -28.68 3.06 21.91
C ARG A 235 -29.97 3.01 21.11
N MET A 236 -30.85 2.08 21.42
CA MET A 236 -32.11 1.83 20.72
C MET A 236 -33.24 1.69 21.72
N ASP A 237 -34.41 2.21 21.36
CA ASP A 237 -35.61 1.91 22.12
C ASP A 237 -35.99 0.43 21.88
N ALA A 238 -35.64 -0.40 22.84
CA ALA A 238 -35.90 -1.83 22.81
C ALA A 238 -37.11 -2.21 23.69
N SER A 239 -37.90 -1.23 24.16
CA SER A 239 -39.02 -1.46 25.09
C SER A 239 -40.11 -2.39 24.52
N GLY A 240 -40.25 -2.48 23.21
CA GLY A 240 -41.17 -3.38 22.52
C GLY A 240 -40.57 -4.74 22.10
N MET A 241 -39.32 -5.00 22.42
CA MET A 241 -38.63 -6.24 22.02
C MET A 241 -38.58 -7.25 23.17
N LYS A 242 -38.80 -8.53 22.86
CA LYS A 242 -38.52 -9.60 23.80
C LYS A 242 -37.03 -9.68 24.08
N GLU A 243 -36.60 -10.00 25.30
CA GLU A 243 -35.20 -10.08 25.69
C GLU A 243 -34.44 -11.09 24.85
N GLU A 244 -35.04 -12.24 24.54
CA GLU A 244 -34.50 -13.25 23.61
C GLU A 244 -34.21 -12.69 22.20
N ALA A 245 -35.00 -11.75 21.69
CA ALA A 245 -34.82 -11.14 20.40
C ALA A 245 -33.61 -10.16 20.39
N VAL A 246 -33.34 -9.50 21.51
CA VAL A 246 -32.14 -8.66 21.69
C VAL A 246 -30.90 -9.55 21.78
N GLU A 247 -30.97 -10.68 22.46
CA GLU A 247 -29.89 -11.67 22.55
C GLU A 247 -29.62 -12.35 21.22
N LEU A 248 -30.62 -12.63 20.39
CA LEU A 248 -30.46 -13.17 19.04
C LEU A 248 -29.77 -12.22 18.08
N SER A 249 -29.68 -10.92 18.36
CA SER A 249 -28.87 -9.97 17.57
C SER A 249 -27.37 -10.17 17.73
N LEU A 250 -26.95 -11.18 18.48
CA LEU A 250 -25.58 -11.60 18.77
C LEU A 250 -24.76 -12.04 17.56
N ILE A 251 -25.35 -12.19 16.40
CA ILE A 251 -24.63 -12.52 15.16
C ILE A 251 -23.43 -11.57 14.95
N HIS A 252 -23.55 -10.33 15.41
CA HIS A 252 -22.46 -9.34 15.35
C HIS A 252 -21.35 -9.53 16.40
N ILE A 253 -21.58 -10.36 17.43
CA ILE A 253 -20.58 -10.66 18.48
C ILE A 253 -19.83 -11.95 18.18
N SER A 254 -20.44 -12.89 17.47
CA SER A 254 -19.84 -14.19 17.14
C SER A 254 -18.66 -14.10 16.17
N GLU A 255 -18.47 -12.94 15.55
CA GLU A 255 -17.34 -12.66 14.66
C GLU A 255 -16.19 -12.00 15.42
N PRO A 256 -15.05 -12.67 15.63
CA PRO A 256 -13.85 -11.97 16.02
C PRO A 256 -13.37 -11.16 14.81
N THR A 257 -13.52 -9.84 14.87
CA THR A 257 -12.76 -8.94 14.01
C THR A 257 -11.27 -9.13 14.34
N ARG A 258 -10.60 -10.00 13.62
CA ARG A 258 -9.13 -10.17 13.64
C ARG A 258 -8.58 -10.01 12.25
#